data_93e3cdd629ac00ee2547c2103d266e8d
#
_entry.id   93e3cdd629ac00ee2547c2103d266e8d
#
_cell.length_a   1.000
_cell.length_b   1.000
_cell.length_c   1.000
_cell.angle_alpha   90.00
_cell.angle_beta   90.00
_cell.angle_gamma   90.00
#
_symmetry.space_group_name_H-M   'P 1'
#
loop_
_entity.id
_entity.type
_entity.pdbx_description
1 polymer ?
#
loop_
_entity_poly.entity_id
_entity_poly.type
_entity_poly.pdbx_seq_one_letter_code
_entity_poly.pdbx_strand_id
1 'polypeptide(L)'
;SVKEKLSDMKYEYEIEAEFDYIFKHSGQSHAYAPIVASGKNACTLHYSDNNQKLKKGSFVLMDIGARVSGYAADITRTYAYGEPTKRQIAVHEQVKNAHEAIIDMLAPDLGIEEYQRNVMEIMGAAVAELGLVKSPQDEKVMRYFPHAVSHGLGIDVHDALGRPRYFQPGMVLTVEPGIYIPEEAIGIRIEDDLLVTEKGHRNLSRSLSTGW
;
A
#
# COMPACT_ATOMS: atom_id res chain seq x y z
N SER A 1 0.59 -12.06 15.58
CA SER A 1 0.17 -11.36 14.33
C SER A 1 0.47 -12.24 13.14
N VAL A 2 -0.09 -11.91 11.96
CA VAL A 2 0.20 -12.64 10.71
C VAL A 2 1.68 -12.59 10.37
N LYS A 3 2.34 -11.44 10.55
CA LYS A 3 3.79 -11.28 10.33
C LYS A 3 4.61 -12.28 11.15
N GLU A 4 4.26 -12.55 12.40
CA GLU A 4 4.99 -13.51 13.27
C GLU A 4 4.84 -14.95 12.80
N LYS A 5 3.71 -15.30 12.20
CA LYS A 5 3.42 -16.63 11.68
C LYS A 5 3.87 -16.84 10.23
N LEU A 6 4.29 -15.78 9.54
CA LEU A 6 4.58 -15.81 8.11
C LEU A 6 5.62 -16.88 7.74
N SER A 7 6.63 -17.08 8.57
CA SER A 7 7.67 -18.09 8.34
C SER A 7 7.17 -19.54 8.29
N ASP A 8 6.01 -19.82 8.91
CA ASP A 8 5.43 -21.16 9.00
C ASP A 8 4.46 -21.45 7.84
N MET A 9 4.05 -20.41 7.11
CA MET A 9 3.13 -20.50 5.98
C MET A 9 3.86 -20.92 4.71
N LYS A 10 3.17 -21.63 3.82
CA LYS A 10 3.73 -22.17 2.57
C LYS A 10 3.04 -21.62 1.33
N TYR A 11 1.82 -21.16 1.45
CA TYR A 11 0.98 -20.69 0.35
C TYR A 11 0.31 -19.35 0.69
N GLU A 12 0.01 -18.55 -0.32
CA GLU A 12 -0.68 -17.27 -0.20
C GLU A 12 -2.03 -17.40 0.51
N TYR A 13 -2.82 -18.44 0.21
CA TYR A 13 -4.13 -18.69 0.84
C TYR A 13 -4.03 -19.02 2.35
N GLU A 14 -2.89 -19.46 2.85
CA GLU A 14 -2.73 -19.71 4.30
C GLU A 14 -2.67 -18.38 5.06
N ILE A 15 -2.11 -17.35 4.43
CA ILE A 15 -2.10 -15.99 4.96
C ILE A 15 -3.51 -15.41 4.95
N GLU A 16 -4.23 -15.57 3.83
CA GLU A 16 -5.64 -15.16 3.71
C GLU A 16 -6.50 -15.82 4.79
N ALA A 17 -6.37 -17.13 4.97
CA ALA A 17 -7.11 -17.89 5.97
C ALA A 17 -6.85 -17.40 7.41
N GLU A 18 -5.65 -16.93 7.73
CA GLU A 18 -5.33 -16.36 9.04
C GLU A 18 -6.06 -15.01 9.26
N PHE A 19 -6.16 -14.16 8.21
CA PHE A 19 -6.94 -12.92 8.28
C PHE A 19 -8.44 -13.21 8.37
N ASP A 20 -8.95 -14.18 7.60
CA ASP A 20 -10.34 -14.66 7.69
C ASP A 20 -10.68 -15.08 9.12
N TYR A 21 -9.82 -15.90 9.72
CA TYR A 21 -10.00 -16.33 11.10
C TYR A 21 -10.07 -15.13 12.06
N ILE A 22 -9.11 -14.20 11.98
CA ILE A 22 -9.02 -13.04 12.87
C ILE A 22 -10.27 -12.17 12.73
N PHE A 23 -10.70 -11.85 11.51
CA PHE A 23 -11.86 -11.01 11.25
C PHE A 23 -13.15 -11.68 11.74
N LYS A 24 -13.37 -12.96 11.40
CA LYS A 24 -14.54 -13.72 11.84
C LYS A 24 -14.59 -13.92 13.35
N HIS A 25 -13.45 -14.21 13.97
CA HIS A 25 -13.37 -14.35 15.42
C HIS A 25 -13.72 -13.04 16.15
N SER A 26 -13.44 -11.90 15.52
CA SER A 26 -13.78 -10.56 16.03
C SER A 26 -15.17 -10.08 15.62
N GLY A 27 -15.98 -10.92 14.95
CA GLY A 27 -17.32 -10.55 14.47
C GLY A 27 -17.31 -9.59 13.26
N GLN A 28 -16.20 -9.51 12.55
CA GLN A 28 -16.01 -8.62 11.40
C GLN A 28 -16.00 -9.39 10.08
N SER A 29 -15.98 -8.67 8.97
CA SER A 29 -15.81 -9.22 7.62
C SER A 29 -14.72 -8.45 6.88
N HIS A 30 -14.27 -8.98 5.74
CA HIS A 30 -13.47 -8.21 4.81
C HIS A 30 -14.27 -7.04 4.22
N ALA A 31 -13.60 -5.91 4.00
CA ALA A 31 -14.15 -4.77 3.29
C ALA A 31 -14.16 -5.01 1.77
N TYR A 32 -13.19 -5.77 1.28
CA TYR A 32 -12.99 -6.19 -0.12
C TYR A 32 -12.33 -7.56 -0.15
N ALA A 33 -12.17 -8.12 -1.37
CA ALA A 33 -11.44 -9.38 -1.56
C ALA A 33 -9.96 -9.17 -1.22
N PRO A 34 -9.39 -9.93 -0.26
CA PRO A 34 -8.00 -9.75 0.15
C PRO A 34 -7.03 -10.04 -0.98
N ILE A 35 -5.92 -9.28 -1.02
CA ILE A 35 -4.80 -9.51 -1.91
C ILE A 35 -3.63 -10.04 -1.10
N VAL A 36 -3.18 -11.25 -1.43
CA VAL A 36 -1.96 -11.84 -0.88
C VAL A 36 -1.08 -12.26 -2.05
N ALA A 37 -0.10 -11.45 -2.37
CA ALA A 37 0.67 -11.58 -3.59
C ALA A 37 2.17 -11.71 -3.29
N SER A 38 2.79 -12.80 -3.73
CA SER A 38 4.22 -13.05 -3.55
C SER A 38 5.00 -12.96 -4.86
N GLY A 39 6.22 -12.41 -4.80
CA GLY A 39 7.11 -12.31 -5.94
C GLY A 39 6.46 -11.61 -7.14
N LYS A 40 6.37 -12.27 -8.30
CA LYS A 40 5.80 -11.69 -9.53
C LYS A 40 4.32 -11.32 -9.40
N ASN A 41 3.55 -12.06 -8.58
CA ASN A 41 2.12 -11.79 -8.38
C ASN A 41 1.90 -10.40 -7.78
N ALA A 42 2.82 -9.94 -6.93
CA ALA A 42 2.78 -8.59 -6.36
C ALA A 42 2.88 -7.46 -7.39
N CYS A 43 3.22 -7.77 -8.66
CA CYS A 43 3.18 -6.81 -9.76
C CYS A 43 1.80 -6.75 -10.46
N THR A 44 0.80 -7.52 -9.99
CA THR A 44 -0.58 -7.45 -10.45
C THR A 44 -1.39 -6.72 -9.39
N LEU A 45 -1.84 -5.50 -9.68
CA LEU A 45 -2.40 -4.57 -8.68
C LEU A 45 -3.57 -5.16 -7.89
N HIS A 46 -4.50 -5.84 -8.56
CA HIS A 46 -5.67 -6.49 -7.95
C HIS A 46 -5.56 -8.02 -8.10
N TYR A 47 -4.43 -8.59 -7.66
CA TYR A 47 -4.25 -10.03 -7.65
C TYR A 47 -5.17 -10.66 -6.60
N SER A 48 -6.03 -11.57 -7.00
CA SER A 48 -7.06 -12.18 -6.15
C SER A 48 -7.04 -13.70 -6.09
N ASP A 49 -6.13 -14.36 -6.82
CA ASP A 49 -6.07 -15.82 -6.84
C ASP A 49 -5.53 -16.39 -5.55
N ASN A 50 -4.60 -15.71 -4.89
CA ASN A 50 -3.98 -16.04 -3.60
C ASN A 50 -3.58 -17.52 -3.47
N ASN A 51 -3.12 -18.15 -4.57
CA ASN A 51 -3.01 -19.60 -4.65
C ASN A 51 -1.56 -20.11 -4.85
N GLN A 52 -0.59 -19.21 -4.95
CA GLN A 52 0.79 -19.59 -5.23
C GLN A 52 1.55 -19.96 -3.96
N LYS A 53 2.57 -20.81 -4.18
CA LYS A 53 3.50 -21.20 -3.12
C LYS A 53 4.46 -20.06 -2.83
N LEU A 54 4.64 -19.74 -1.55
CA LEU A 54 5.63 -18.76 -1.09
C LEU A 54 7.04 -19.26 -1.36
N LYS A 55 7.93 -18.39 -1.87
CA LYS A 55 9.34 -18.68 -2.09
C LYS A 55 10.19 -17.91 -1.09
N LYS A 56 11.06 -18.61 -0.36
CA LYS A 56 12.04 -17.95 0.52
C LYS A 56 12.91 -16.97 -0.30
N GLY A 57 13.14 -15.79 0.27
CA GLY A 57 13.85 -14.71 -0.39
C GLY A 57 12.96 -13.83 -1.29
N SER A 58 11.62 -13.97 -1.19
CA SER A 58 10.67 -13.04 -1.82
C SER A 58 10.01 -12.13 -0.79
N PHE A 59 9.44 -11.02 -1.27
CA PHE A 59 8.46 -10.28 -0.52
C PHE A 59 7.05 -10.82 -0.74
N VAL A 60 6.20 -10.63 0.26
CA VAL A 60 4.75 -10.90 0.21
C VAL A 60 4.02 -9.60 0.50
N LEU A 61 3.30 -9.11 -0.48
CA LEU A 61 2.40 -7.98 -0.39
C LEU A 61 1.05 -8.50 0.12
N MET A 62 0.55 -7.88 1.17
CA MET A 62 -0.74 -8.17 1.80
C MET A 62 -1.55 -6.89 1.83
N ASP A 63 -2.63 -6.84 1.06
CA ASP A 63 -3.55 -5.71 0.97
C ASP A 63 -4.91 -6.20 1.47
N ILE A 64 -5.26 -5.76 2.67
CA ILE A 64 -6.34 -6.38 3.45
C ILE A 64 -6.98 -5.34 4.37
N GLY A 65 -8.28 -5.19 4.27
CA GLY A 65 -9.07 -4.32 5.10
C GLY A 65 -10.27 -5.02 5.76
N ALA A 66 -10.52 -4.70 7.03
CA ALA A 66 -11.72 -5.13 7.73
C ALA A 66 -12.87 -4.14 7.50
N ARG A 67 -14.10 -4.66 7.53
CA ARG A 67 -15.32 -3.85 7.61
C ARG A 67 -15.85 -3.86 9.04
N VAL A 68 -15.84 -2.70 9.68
CA VAL A 68 -16.28 -2.53 11.09
C VAL A 68 -17.43 -1.54 11.15
N SER A 69 -18.58 -1.97 11.67
CA SER A 69 -19.79 -1.12 11.79
C SER A 69 -20.21 -0.44 10.47
N GLY A 70 -19.98 -1.10 9.35
CA GLY A 70 -20.28 -0.60 8.01
C GLY A 70 -19.15 0.17 7.33
N TYR A 71 -18.12 0.60 8.05
CA TYR A 71 -16.97 1.33 7.49
C TYR A 71 -15.85 0.38 7.06
N ALA A 72 -15.22 0.70 5.94
CA ALA A 72 -14.07 -0.01 5.42
C ALA A 72 -12.75 0.52 6.01
N ALA A 73 -11.79 -0.37 6.20
CA ALA A 73 -10.36 -0.05 6.30
C ALA A 73 -9.66 -0.57 5.04
N ASP A 74 -8.52 0.03 4.69
CA ASP A 74 -7.73 -0.34 3.52
C ASP A 74 -6.24 -0.21 3.84
N ILE A 75 -5.55 -1.35 3.97
CA ILE A 75 -4.18 -1.34 4.48
C ILE A 75 -3.32 -2.33 3.71
N THR A 76 -2.24 -1.84 3.14
CA THR A 76 -1.22 -2.70 2.52
C THR A 76 0.07 -2.71 3.33
N ARG A 77 0.62 -3.90 3.50
CA ARG A 77 1.99 -4.12 4.01
C ARG A 77 2.71 -5.13 3.13
N THR A 78 4.01 -4.93 2.97
CA THR A 78 4.87 -5.85 2.23
C THR A 78 5.99 -6.35 3.14
N TYR A 79 5.99 -7.65 3.46
CA TYR A 79 6.94 -8.27 4.37
C TYR A 79 7.85 -9.27 3.67
N ALA A 80 9.09 -9.41 4.17
CA ALA A 80 10.02 -10.41 3.68
C ALA A 80 9.63 -11.83 4.12
N TYR A 81 9.62 -12.78 3.19
CA TYR A 81 9.52 -14.20 3.45
C TYR A 81 10.90 -14.85 3.35
N GLY A 82 11.62 -14.90 4.46
CA GLY A 82 13.04 -15.25 4.53
C GLY A 82 13.95 -14.03 4.30
N GLU A 83 15.19 -14.25 3.89
CA GLU A 83 16.18 -13.20 3.71
C GLU A 83 16.01 -12.49 2.37
N PRO A 84 15.66 -11.17 2.37
CA PRO A 84 15.52 -10.42 1.14
C PRO A 84 16.88 -10.05 0.53
N THR A 85 16.91 -9.86 -0.78
CA THR A 85 18.09 -9.36 -1.49
C THR A 85 18.29 -7.85 -1.24
N LYS A 86 19.52 -7.35 -1.45
CA LYS A 86 19.80 -5.90 -1.37
C LYS A 86 18.92 -5.08 -2.31
N ARG A 87 18.56 -5.63 -3.48
CA ARG A 87 17.68 -4.97 -4.45
C ARG A 87 16.25 -4.84 -3.91
N GLN A 88 15.71 -5.90 -3.34
CA GLN A 88 14.39 -5.87 -2.71
C GLN A 88 14.32 -4.89 -1.55
N ILE A 89 15.36 -4.87 -0.70
CA ILE A 89 15.48 -3.89 0.40
C ILE A 89 15.48 -2.47 -0.16
N ALA A 90 16.29 -2.18 -1.19
CA ALA A 90 16.35 -0.85 -1.80
C ALA A 90 14.98 -0.40 -2.35
N VAL A 91 14.22 -1.29 -3.01
CA VAL A 91 12.88 -0.97 -3.50
C VAL A 91 11.93 -0.70 -2.34
N HIS A 92 11.97 -1.52 -1.29
CA HIS A 92 11.12 -1.33 -0.10
C HIS A 92 11.39 0.01 0.60
N GLU A 93 12.66 0.37 0.79
CA GLU A 93 13.04 1.64 1.40
C GLU A 93 12.59 2.85 0.56
N GLN A 94 12.67 2.77 -0.77
CA GLN A 94 12.17 3.85 -1.63
C GLN A 94 10.64 4.01 -1.52
N VAL A 95 9.89 2.91 -1.48
CA VAL A 95 8.43 2.97 -1.28
C VAL A 95 8.09 3.52 0.10
N LYS A 96 8.81 3.09 1.15
CA LYS A 96 8.63 3.58 2.51
C LYS A 96 8.93 5.08 2.62
N ASN A 97 10.05 5.53 2.06
CA ASN A 97 10.42 6.96 2.07
C ASN A 97 9.39 7.80 1.31
N ALA A 98 8.90 7.31 0.16
CA ALA A 98 7.84 7.98 -0.58
C ALA A 98 6.53 8.03 0.23
N HIS A 99 6.14 6.94 0.89
CA HIS A 99 4.97 6.87 1.75
C HIS A 99 5.03 7.89 2.89
N GLU A 100 6.14 7.95 3.61
CA GLU A 100 6.36 8.92 4.69
C GLU A 100 6.29 10.37 4.17
N ALA A 101 6.97 10.68 3.06
CA ALA A 101 6.98 12.01 2.46
C ALA A 101 5.57 12.45 1.99
N ILE A 102 4.78 11.53 1.44
CA ILE A 102 3.41 11.80 0.96
C ILE A 102 2.47 12.04 2.15
N ILE A 103 2.60 11.26 3.21
CA ILE A 103 1.83 11.47 4.45
C ILE A 103 2.16 12.83 5.07
N ASP A 104 3.43 13.17 5.17
CA ASP A 104 3.88 14.40 5.84
C ASP A 104 3.37 15.67 5.19
N MET A 105 3.10 15.67 3.86
CA MET A 105 2.54 16.85 3.19
C MET A 105 1.02 16.98 3.33
N LEU A 106 0.31 15.92 3.79
CA LEU A 106 -1.15 15.94 3.86
C LEU A 106 -1.64 16.88 4.97
N ALA A 107 -2.34 17.92 4.59
CA ALA A 107 -2.89 18.92 5.50
C ALA A 107 -4.20 19.52 4.96
N PRO A 108 -5.05 20.12 5.82
CA PRO A 108 -6.20 20.88 5.33
C PRO A 108 -5.73 22.04 4.44
N ASP A 109 -6.57 22.42 3.51
CA ASP A 109 -6.33 23.48 2.51
C ASP A 109 -5.21 23.20 1.49
N LEU A 110 -4.52 22.06 1.55
CA LEU A 110 -3.64 21.62 0.46
C LEU A 110 -4.49 21.33 -0.79
N GLY A 111 -4.09 21.93 -1.91
CA GLY A 111 -4.77 21.74 -3.20
C GLY A 111 -4.61 20.29 -3.70
N ILE A 112 -5.70 19.68 -4.16
CA ILE A 112 -5.67 18.31 -4.69
C ILE A 112 -4.72 18.18 -5.89
N GLU A 113 -4.75 19.16 -6.81
CA GLU A 113 -3.84 19.17 -7.96
C GLU A 113 -2.37 19.37 -7.56
N GLU A 114 -2.12 20.16 -6.54
CA GLU A 114 -0.77 20.35 -5.97
C GLU A 114 -0.29 19.04 -5.33
N TYR A 115 -1.14 18.41 -4.53
CA TYR A 115 -0.86 17.09 -3.94
C TYR A 115 -0.49 16.06 -5.01
N GLN A 116 -1.29 15.96 -6.08
CA GLN A 116 -1.03 15.02 -7.18
C GLN A 116 0.31 15.30 -7.90
N ARG A 117 0.64 16.58 -8.14
CA ARG A 117 1.94 16.94 -8.72
C ARG A 117 3.11 16.52 -7.81
N ASN A 118 3.01 16.83 -6.51
CA ASN A 118 4.05 16.49 -5.53
C ASN A 118 4.21 14.96 -5.40
N VAL A 119 3.11 14.19 -5.41
CA VAL A 119 3.13 12.73 -5.46
C VAL A 119 3.91 12.23 -6.68
N MET A 120 3.64 12.78 -7.86
CA MET A 120 4.35 12.37 -9.08
C MET A 120 5.85 12.71 -9.02
N GLU A 121 6.23 13.84 -8.42
CA GLU A 121 7.64 14.21 -8.22
C GLU A 121 8.33 13.24 -7.24
N ILE A 122 7.70 12.92 -6.10
CA ILE A 122 8.22 11.99 -5.11
C ILE A 122 8.38 10.59 -5.72
N MET A 123 7.35 10.06 -6.37
CA MET A 123 7.40 8.73 -6.99
C MET A 123 8.39 8.68 -8.15
N GLY A 124 8.45 9.74 -8.98
CA GLY A 124 9.43 9.85 -10.04
C GLY A 124 10.86 9.82 -9.51
N ALA A 125 11.14 10.53 -8.41
CA ALA A 125 12.44 10.51 -7.75
C ALA A 125 12.79 9.11 -7.21
N ALA A 126 11.84 8.44 -6.55
CA ALA A 126 12.03 7.08 -6.04
C ALA A 126 12.36 6.06 -7.15
N VAL A 127 11.62 6.12 -8.27
CA VAL A 127 11.85 5.24 -9.43
C VAL A 127 13.20 5.54 -10.11
N ALA A 128 13.60 6.82 -10.19
CA ALA A 128 14.89 7.23 -10.75
C ALA A 128 16.07 6.79 -9.87
N GLU A 129 15.94 6.93 -8.55
CA GLU A 129 16.98 6.49 -7.58
C GLU A 129 17.24 4.98 -7.65
N LEU A 130 16.20 4.20 -7.98
CA LEU A 130 16.33 2.77 -8.24
C LEU A 130 16.99 2.43 -9.59
N GLY A 131 17.33 3.43 -10.41
CA GLY A 131 17.92 3.27 -11.73
C GLY A 131 16.96 2.69 -12.79
N LEU A 132 15.65 2.75 -12.54
CA LEU A 132 14.63 2.22 -13.45
C LEU A 132 14.33 3.18 -14.61
N VAL A 133 14.53 4.48 -14.38
CA VAL A 133 14.38 5.57 -15.35
C VAL A 133 15.57 6.52 -15.26
N LYS A 134 15.73 7.40 -16.27
CA LYS A 134 16.86 8.34 -16.32
C LYS A 134 16.65 9.60 -15.50
N SER A 135 15.40 10.01 -15.31
CA SER A 135 15.04 11.19 -14.53
C SER A 135 13.66 11.03 -13.88
N PRO A 136 13.34 11.79 -12.83
CA PRO A 136 12.02 11.77 -12.20
C PRO A 136 10.86 12.12 -13.14
N GLN A 137 11.11 12.85 -14.22
CA GLN A 137 10.10 13.28 -15.20
C GLN A 137 9.99 12.36 -16.42
N ASP A 138 10.69 11.22 -16.41
CA ASP A 138 10.63 10.23 -17.50
C ASP A 138 9.20 9.66 -17.58
N GLU A 139 8.61 9.64 -18.77
CA GLU A 139 7.26 9.08 -18.99
C GLU A 139 7.14 7.61 -18.58
N LYS A 140 8.26 6.89 -18.53
CA LYS A 140 8.33 5.49 -18.11
C LYS A 140 8.15 5.29 -16.60
N VAL A 141 8.11 6.35 -15.79
CA VAL A 141 7.79 6.25 -14.35
C VAL A 141 6.48 5.50 -14.15
N MET A 142 5.46 5.81 -14.97
CA MET A 142 4.15 5.16 -14.93
C MET A 142 4.16 3.65 -15.23
N ARG A 143 5.24 3.12 -15.80
CA ARG A 143 5.41 1.67 -15.97
C ARG A 143 5.63 0.96 -14.64
N TYR A 144 6.32 1.63 -13.72
CA TYR A 144 6.69 1.08 -12.41
C TYR A 144 5.79 1.57 -11.28
N PHE A 145 5.03 2.63 -11.53
CA PHE A 145 4.05 3.21 -10.62
C PHE A 145 2.76 3.54 -11.42
N PRO A 146 1.88 2.56 -11.69
CA PRO A 146 0.78 2.72 -12.65
C PRO A 146 -0.57 3.10 -12.04
N HIS A 147 -0.66 3.48 -10.76
CA HIS A 147 -1.93 3.78 -10.09
C HIS A 147 -1.89 5.10 -9.30
N ALA A 148 -3.07 5.57 -8.89
CA ALA A 148 -3.18 6.70 -7.98
C ALA A 148 -2.68 6.32 -6.57
N VAL A 149 -2.12 7.29 -5.83
CA VAL A 149 -1.62 7.06 -4.46
C VAL A 149 -2.72 7.16 -3.41
N SER A 150 -3.85 7.76 -3.75
CA SER A 150 -4.89 8.03 -2.77
C SER A 150 -6.28 7.98 -3.38
N HIS A 151 -7.21 7.42 -2.63
CA HIS A 151 -8.65 7.49 -2.86
C HIS A 151 -9.39 7.76 -1.55
N GLY A 152 -10.64 8.18 -1.65
CA GLY A 152 -11.50 8.33 -0.47
C GLY A 152 -11.83 6.96 0.13
N LEU A 153 -11.97 6.92 1.44
CA LEU A 153 -12.29 5.72 2.21
C LEU A 153 -13.45 6.03 3.16
N GLY A 154 -14.44 5.14 3.22
CA GLY A 154 -15.61 5.34 4.07
C GLY A 154 -16.49 4.10 4.18
N ILE A 155 -17.75 4.20 3.75
CA ILE A 155 -18.65 3.04 3.63
C ILE A 155 -18.17 2.14 2.51
N ASP A 156 -17.83 2.73 1.38
CA ASP A 156 -17.15 2.02 0.29
C ASP A 156 -15.63 2.12 0.45
N VAL A 157 -14.92 1.10 0.00
CA VAL A 157 -13.45 1.10 -0.03
C VAL A 157 -12.94 2.22 -0.92
N HIS A 158 -13.48 2.32 -2.15
CA HIS A 158 -13.26 3.46 -3.02
C HIS A 158 -14.44 4.43 -2.87
N ASP A 159 -14.46 5.17 -1.76
CA ASP A 159 -15.55 6.11 -1.46
C ASP A 159 -15.32 7.46 -2.14
N ALA A 160 -16.41 8.13 -2.47
CA ALA A 160 -16.37 9.40 -3.17
C ALA A 160 -16.05 10.55 -2.20
N LEU A 161 -14.92 11.22 -2.40
CA LEU A 161 -14.62 12.49 -1.72
C LEU A 161 -15.42 13.69 -2.31
N GLY A 162 -16.34 13.46 -3.23
CA GLY A 162 -16.91 14.51 -4.06
C GLY A 162 -15.89 14.95 -5.13
N ARG A 163 -15.84 16.23 -5.44
CA ARG A 163 -14.81 16.82 -6.32
C ARG A 163 -14.19 18.03 -5.62
N PRO A 164 -13.56 17.86 -4.47
CA PRO A 164 -13.00 18.97 -3.74
C PRO A 164 -11.81 19.55 -4.49
N ARG A 165 -11.58 20.85 -4.33
CA ARG A 165 -10.35 21.51 -4.81
C ARG A 165 -9.21 21.38 -3.79
N TYR A 166 -9.57 21.25 -2.52
CA TYR A 166 -8.65 21.20 -1.37
C TYR A 166 -9.05 20.09 -0.42
N PHE A 167 -8.09 19.53 0.28
CA PHE A 167 -8.38 18.65 1.40
C PHE A 167 -9.06 19.41 2.53
N GLN A 168 -10.06 18.78 3.14
CA GLN A 168 -10.85 19.38 4.22
C GLN A 168 -10.81 18.50 5.46
N PRO A 169 -10.88 19.10 6.66
CA PRO A 169 -11.01 18.33 7.90
C PRO A 169 -12.19 17.37 7.84
N GLY A 170 -12.00 16.16 8.33
CA GLY A 170 -12.98 15.08 8.31
C GLY A 170 -12.87 14.14 7.09
N MET A 171 -12.12 14.49 6.05
CA MET A 171 -11.86 13.57 4.94
C MET A 171 -11.00 12.40 5.41
N VAL A 172 -11.39 11.19 5.02
CA VAL A 172 -10.58 9.97 5.20
C VAL A 172 -10.17 9.48 3.83
N LEU A 173 -8.88 9.16 3.67
CA LEU A 173 -8.32 8.70 2.40
C LEU A 173 -7.14 7.76 2.66
N THR A 174 -6.82 6.94 1.65
CA THR A 174 -5.63 6.10 1.63
C THR A 174 -4.39 6.90 1.23
N VAL A 175 -3.21 6.44 1.65
CA VAL A 175 -1.91 6.81 1.06
C VAL A 175 -1.15 5.52 0.79
N GLU A 176 -1.04 5.15 -0.49
CA GLU A 176 -0.65 3.82 -0.95
C GLU A 176 0.41 3.80 -2.07
N PRO A 177 1.55 4.48 -1.95
CA PRO A 177 2.57 4.38 -2.99
C PRO A 177 3.05 2.94 -3.15
N GLY A 178 3.30 2.55 -4.42
CA GLY A 178 3.84 1.24 -4.76
C GLY A 178 4.81 1.32 -5.93
N ILE A 179 5.79 0.43 -5.94
CA ILE A 179 6.73 0.24 -7.07
C ILE A 179 6.71 -1.21 -7.49
N TYR A 180 6.48 -1.44 -8.79
CA TYR A 180 6.30 -2.75 -9.39
C TYR A 180 7.29 -2.96 -10.52
N ILE A 181 8.14 -4.01 -10.40
CA ILE A 181 9.21 -4.35 -11.36
C ILE A 181 9.00 -5.78 -11.83
N PRO A 182 8.13 -6.02 -12.82
CA PRO A 182 7.77 -7.37 -13.25
C PRO A 182 8.97 -8.20 -13.73
N GLU A 183 9.98 -7.55 -14.29
CA GLU A 183 11.21 -8.17 -14.77
C GLU A 183 12.06 -8.74 -13.64
N GLU A 184 11.97 -8.14 -12.45
CA GLU A 184 12.68 -8.56 -11.23
C GLU A 184 11.78 -9.37 -10.29
N ALA A 185 10.50 -9.54 -10.62
CA ALA A 185 9.47 -10.14 -9.76
C ALA A 185 9.39 -9.46 -8.39
N ILE A 186 9.48 -8.13 -8.36
CA ILE A 186 9.39 -7.28 -7.17
C ILE A 186 8.18 -6.37 -7.30
N GLY A 187 7.22 -6.50 -6.39
CA GLY A 187 6.10 -5.58 -6.21
C GLY A 187 6.01 -5.22 -4.73
N ILE A 188 6.02 -3.94 -4.42
CA ILE A 188 5.98 -3.42 -3.06
C ILE A 188 4.99 -2.27 -3.01
N ARG A 189 4.04 -2.34 -2.07
CA ARG A 189 3.12 -1.27 -1.70
C ARG A 189 3.08 -1.15 -0.18
N ILE A 190 3.02 0.07 0.31
CA ILE A 190 2.79 0.42 1.72
C ILE A 190 1.63 1.41 1.74
N GLU A 191 0.62 1.12 2.54
CA GLU A 191 -0.62 1.87 2.56
C GLU A 191 -1.14 2.07 3.98
N ASP A 192 -1.54 3.28 4.26
CA ASP A 192 -2.20 3.67 5.50
C ASP A 192 -3.48 4.46 5.23
N ASP A 193 -4.43 4.33 6.17
CA ASP A 193 -5.64 5.15 6.25
C ASP A 193 -5.35 6.46 6.98
N LEU A 194 -5.64 7.60 6.36
CA LEU A 194 -5.37 8.93 6.88
C LEU A 194 -6.65 9.73 7.09
N LEU A 195 -6.78 10.36 8.26
CA LEU A 195 -7.81 11.34 8.55
C LEU A 195 -7.21 12.75 8.45
N VAL A 196 -7.76 13.60 7.59
CA VAL A 196 -7.44 15.03 7.58
C VAL A 196 -8.07 15.70 8.80
N THR A 197 -7.28 16.43 9.57
CA THR A 197 -7.71 17.13 10.79
C THR A 197 -7.64 18.65 10.60
N GLU A 198 -8.12 19.43 11.56
CA GLU A 198 -8.03 20.90 11.53
C GLU A 198 -6.61 21.48 11.40
N LYS A 199 -5.58 20.70 11.77
CA LYS A 199 -4.19 21.18 11.86
C LYS A 199 -3.16 20.32 11.09
N GLY A 200 -3.62 19.35 10.30
CA GLY A 200 -2.76 18.41 9.60
C GLY A 200 -3.50 17.11 9.34
N HIS A 201 -2.90 15.99 9.70
CA HIS A 201 -3.50 14.66 9.54
C HIS A 201 -3.31 13.78 10.77
N ARG A 202 -4.04 12.67 10.79
CA ARG A 202 -3.87 11.58 11.75
C ARG A 202 -3.80 10.27 10.98
N ASN A 203 -2.67 9.57 11.08
CA ASN A 203 -2.54 8.22 10.55
C ASN A 203 -3.30 7.24 11.46
N LEU A 204 -4.34 6.61 10.93
CA LEU A 204 -5.20 5.66 11.64
C LEU A 204 -4.54 4.28 11.75
N SER A 205 -3.60 3.98 10.87
CA SER A 205 -2.88 2.70 10.76
C SER A 205 -1.50 2.72 11.41
N ARG A 206 -1.11 3.80 12.09
CA ARG A 206 0.25 4.05 12.63
C ARG A 206 0.80 2.96 13.56
N SER A 207 -0.07 2.10 14.11
CA SER A 207 0.35 0.99 14.98
C SER A 207 0.94 -0.19 14.21
N LEU A 208 0.76 -0.22 12.89
CA LEU A 208 1.24 -1.28 12.02
C LEU A 208 2.59 -0.88 11.41
N SER A 209 3.64 -1.63 11.74
CA SER A 209 4.99 -1.38 11.23
C SER A 209 5.02 -1.38 9.70
N THR A 210 5.70 -0.40 9.12
CA THR A 210 6.03 -0.32 7.69
C THR A 210 7.35 -0.99 7.33
N GLY A 211 8.09 -1.50 8.31
CA GLY A 211 9.33 -2.27 8.10
C GLY A 211 9.04 -3.72 7.68
N TRP A 212 9.90 -4.24 6.80
CA TRP A 212 9.87 -5.62 6.29
C TRP A 212 10.34 -6.68 7.26
#